data_d21c8da5480af0542f3ec8600024c5d5
#
_entry.id   d21c8da5480af0542f3ec8600024c5d5
#
_cell.length_a   1.000
_cell.length_b   1.000
_cell.length_c   1.000
_cell.angle_alpha   90.00
_cell.angle_beta   90.00
_cell.angle_gamma   90.00
#
_symmetry.space_group_name_H-M   'P 1'
#
loop_
_entity.id
_entity.type
_entity.pdbx_description
1 polymer ?
#
loop_
_entity_poly.entity_id
_entity_poly.type
_entity_poly.pdbx_seq_one_letter_code
_entity_poly.pdbx_strand_id
1 'polypeptide(L)'
;MKTRRRPYASAFAALARLAIPAMLAACANDATRPLEPILPKALASVQPDLANCGSLAAPVGSTLVFHVYARGVQIYRWTGTSWQLYGPDAVLSADAEGNSIVGTHSPGPTWETKSGSKAVGTVIDRCTVDPNAVQWLSLSAKSSGSGVLSGVTFVQRVNTVGGKAPSTGGTVIGQEISVSYSAEYFFYR
;
A
#
# COMPACT_ATOMS: atom_id res chain seq x y z
N MET A 1 38.92 -75.57 7.73
CA MET A 1 39.95 -76.44 7.17
C MET A 1 40.36 -76.00 5.79
N LYS A 2 41.64 -75.73 5.60
CA LYS A 2 42.39 -75.45 4.39
C LYS A 2 42.31 -74.01 3.77
N THR A 3 43.33 -73.34 4.17
CA THR A 3 44.24 -72.40 3.52
C THR A 3 44.55 -72.66 2.06
N ARG A 4 44.73 -71.51 1.26
CA ARG A 4 45.84 -71.31 0.30
C ARG A 4 45.77 -69.88 -0.23
N ARG A 5 46.61 -69.03 0.10
CA ARG A 5 47.93 -68.53 -0.33
C ARG A 5 47.94 -68.02 -1.79
N ARG A 6 48.37 -66.76 -1.84
CA ARG A 6 48.82 -65.86 -2.90
C ARG A 6 49.60 -66.49 -4.10
N PRO A 7 49.84 -65.78 -5.20
CA PRO A 7 50.97 -64.86 -5.22
C PRO A 7 50.80 -63.50 -5.96
N TYR A 8 51.80 -62.71 -5.66
CA TYR A 8 52.19 -61.41 -6.22
C TYR A 8 52.46 -61.48 -7.76
N ALA A 9 52.21 -60.38 -8.50
CA ALA A 9 53.02 -59.97 -9.63
C ALA A 9 53.03 -58.45 -9.73
N SER A 10 54.23 -57.97 -9.63
CA SER A 10 54.63 -56.57 -9.83
C SER A 10 54.62 -56.23 -11.32
N ALA A 11 54.37 -54.99 -11.68
CA ALA A 11 55.29 -54.25 -12.54
C ALA A 11 54.69 -52.97 -13.18
N PHE A 12 55.48 -51.99 -13.13
CA PHE A 12 55.78 -50.85 -14.01
C PHE A 12 54.89 -49.62 -13.94
N ALA A 13 55.58 -48.62 -13.37
CA ALA A 13 55.32 -47.20 -13.43
C ALA A 13 55.35 -46.68 -14.86
N ALA A 14 54.36 -45.88 -15.25
CA ALA A 14 54.48 -44.96 -16.34
C ALA A 14 54.10 -43.56 -15.81
N LEU A 15 55.09 -42.71 -15.64
CA LEU A 15 54.92 -41.27 -15.35
C LEU A 15 54.35 -40.55 -16.59
N ALA A 16 53.09 -40.23 -16.56
CA ALA A 16 52.55 -39.26 -17.48
C ALA A 16 52.48 -37.90 -16.77
N ARG A 17 53.36 -36.97 -17.22
CA ARG A 17 53.35 -35.56 -16.82
C ARG A 17 52.11 -34.92 -17.45
N LEU A 18 51.06 -34.64 -16.66
CA LEU A 18 50.00 -33.72 -17.09
C LEU A 18 50.43 -32.29 -16.78
N ALA A 19 50.66 -31.53 -17.82
CA ALA A 19 50.76 -30.08 -17.71
C ALA A 19 49.40 -29.48 -17.44
N ILE A 20 49.25 -28.83 -16.29
CA ILE A 20 48.04 -28.07 -15.92
C ILE A 20 48.20 -26.68 -16.49
N PRO A 21 47.34 -26.21 -17.42
CA PRO A 21 47.32 -24.80 -17.78
C PRO A 21 46.75 -23.98 -16.60
N ALA A 22 47.54 -23.09 -16.03
CA ALA A 22 47.09 -22.07 -15.10
C ALA A 22 46.10 -21.13 -15.82
N MET A 23 44.82 -21.29 -15.60
CA MET A 23 43.83 -20.27 -15.92
C MET A 23 43.95 -19.14 -14.92
N LEU A 24 44.60 -18.05 -15.33
CA LEU A 24 44.48 -16.75 -14.67
C LEU A 24 43.02 -16.26 -14.82
N ALA A 25 42.22 -16.48 -13.80
CA ALA A 25 40.93 -15.80 -13.66
C ALA A 25 41.24 -14.30 -13.40
N ALA A 26 41.13 -13.48 -14.43
CA ALA A 26 41.12 -12.03 -14.28
C ALA A 26 39.83 -11.66 -13.53
N CYS A 27 39.94 -11.35 -12.23
CA CYS A 27 38.92 -10.61 -11.51
C CYS A 27 38.86 -9.21 -12.11
N ALA A 28 37.99 -9.00 -13.10
CA ALA A 28 37.59 -7.68 -13.50
C ALA A 28 36.81 -7.07 -12.34
N ASN A 29 37.43 -6.19 -11.55
CA ASN A 29 36.75 -5.26 -10.67
C ASN A 29 35.89 -4.35 -11.51
N ASP A 30 34.59 -4.67 -11.61
CA ASP A 30 33.57 -3.79 -12.17
C ASP A 30 33.20 -2.71 -11.13
N ALA A 31 34.18 -1.86 -10.79
CA ALA A 31 34.05 -0.81 -9.78
C ALA A 31 33.55 0.53 -10.36
N THR A 32 33.02 0.53 -11.58
CA THR A 32 32.60 1.77 -12.27
C THR A 32 31.17 1.74 -12.78
N ARG A 33 30.32 0.87 -12.23
CA ARG A 33 28.89 1.01 -12.48
C ARG A 33 28.36 2.11 -11.55
N PRO A 34 27.90 3.25 -12.08
CA PRO A 34 27.21 4.24 -11.26
C PRO A 34 26.06 3.54 -10.54
N LEU A 35 25.96 3.73 -9.22
CA LEU A 35 24.79 3.34 -8.47
C LEU A 35 23.63 4.13 -9.07
N GLU A 36 22.87 3.50 -9.95
CA GLU A 36 21.56 4.01 -10.34
C GLU A 36 20.77 4.21 -9.04
N PRO A 37 20.18 5.40 -8.80
CA PRO A 37 19.35 5.59 -7.65
C PRO A 37 18.26 4.53 -7.75
N ILE A 38 18.17 3.65 -6.72
CA ILE A 38 17.09 2.70 -6.57
C ILE A 38 15.86 3.55 -6.23
N LEU A 39 15.26 4.18 -7.23
CA LEU A 39 13.91 4.70 -7.12
C LEU A 39 13.03 3.51 -6.77
N PRO A 40 12.19 3.61 -5.74
CA PRO A 40 11.27 2.54 -5.38
C PRO A 40 10.30 2.33 -6.55
N LYS A 41 10.59 1.36 -7.39
CA LYS A 41 9.77 0.92 -8.54
C LYS A 41 8.39 0.40 -8.09
N ALA A 42 8.17 0.30 -6.79
CA ALA A 42 6.96 -0.29 -6.21
C ALA A 42 5.72 0.62 -6.24
N LEU A 43 5.87 1.96 -6.25
CA LEU A 43 4.72 2.87 -6.23
C LEU A 43 4.16 3.18 -7.63
N ALA A 44 4.94 3.04 -8.68
CA ALA A 44 4.49 3.37 -10.04
C ALA A 44 3.53 2.32 -10.65
N SER A 45 3.34 1.17 -10.02
CA SER A 45 2.51 0.08 -10.53
C SER A 45 1.20 -0.17 -9.77
N VAL A 46 0.93 0.56 -8.69
CA VAL A 46 -0.28 0.39 -7.87
C VAL A 46 -1.26 1.52 -8.18
N GLN A 47 -1.85 1.50 -9.38
CA GLN A 47 -3.03 2.32 -9.66
C GLN A 47 -4.25 1.51 -9.19
N PRO A 48 -5.27 2.18 -8.57
CA PRO A 48 -6.50 1.49 -8.22
C PRO A 48 -7.24 1.01 -9.46
N ASP A 49 -7.77 -0.21 -9.43
CA ASP A 49 -8.79 -0.62 -10.39
C ASP A 49 -10.09 0.13 -10.06
N LEU A 50 -10.52 1.00 -10.94
CA LEU A 50 -11.70 1.81 -10.76
C LEU A 50 -13.00 1.12 -11.21
N ALA A 51 -12.91 -0.10 -11.71
CA ALA A 51 -14.06 -0.84 -12.23
C ALA A 51 -14.89 0.03 -13.22
N ASN A 52 -16.17 0.24 -12.92
CA ASN A 52 -17.07 1.12 -13.70
C ASN A 52 -17.06 2.59 -13.24
N CYS A 53 -16.16 2.96 -12.32
CA CYS A 53 -16.07 4.30 -11.73
C CYS A 53 -14.96 5.17 -12.37
N GLY A 54 -14.77 5.11 -13.67
CA GLY A 54 -13.72 5.82 -14.40
C GLY A 54 -13.71 7.35 -14.18
N SER A 55 -14.85 7.97 -13.81
CA SER A 55 -14.93 9.39 -13.45
C SER A 55 -14.13 9.77 -12.20
N LEU A 56 -13.74 8.78 -11.38
CA LEU A 56 -12.92 9.00 -10.19
C LEU A 56 -11.41 9.00 -10.51
N ALA A 57 -11.01 8.86 -11.78
CA ALA A 57 -9.61 8.80 -12.18
C ALA A 57 -8.84 10.05 -11.73
N ALA A 58 -7.60 9.86 -11.33
CA ALA A 58 -6.71 10.97 -11.01
C ALA A 58 -6.47 11.83 -12.27
N PRO A 59 -6.31 13.17 -12.14
CA PRO A 59 -6.04 14.03 -13.27
C PRO A 59 -4.82 13.58 -14.08
N VAL A 60 -4.89 13.76 -15.40
CA VAL A 60 -3.75 13.42 -16.28
C VAL A 60 -2.51 14.19 -15.84
N GLY A 61 -1.37 13.49 -15.74
CA GLY A 61 -0.11 14.06 -15.27
C GLY A 61 0.09 14.02 -13.76
N SER A 62 -0.92 13.61 -12.99
CA SER A 62 -0.74 13.40 -11.53
C SER A 62 0.19 12.22 -11.23
N THR A 63 0.99 12.37 -10.20
CA THR A 63 1.90 11.33 -9.70
C THR A 63 1.38 10.77 -8.38
N LEU A 64 1.20 9.46 -8.29
CA LEU A 64 0.90 8.77 -7.04
C LEU A 64 2.10 8.90 -6.08
N VAL A 65 1.88 9.42 -4.89
CA VAL A 65 2.93 9.63 -3.89
C VAL A 65 2.72 8.84 -2.62
N PHE A 66 1.49 8.41 -2.34
CA PHE A 66 1.18 7.65 -1.13
C PHE A 66 -0.06 6.79 -1.33
N HIS A 67 -0.01 5.55 -0.82
CA HIS A 67 -1.12 4.63 -0.78
C HIS A 67 -1.22 4.03 0.62
N VAL A 68 -2.43 3.99 1.19
CA VAL A 68 -2.68 3.46 2.53
C VAL A 68 -4.02 2.75 2.61
N TYR A 69 -4.12 1.86 3.59
CA TYR A 69 -5.32 1.16 4.00
C TYR A 69 -5.89 1.80 5.26
N ALA A 70 -7.17 2.14 5.25
CA ALA A 70 -7.88 2.68 6.40
C ALA A 70 -8.76 1.61 7.04
N ARG A 71 -8.74 1.54 8.35
CA ARG A 71 -9.66 0.73 9.16
C ARG A 71 -10.16 1.53 10.36
N GLY A 72 -11.46 1.54 10.57
CA GLY A 72 -12.08 2.29 11.66
C GLY A 72 -13.59 2.35 11.52
N VAL A 73 -14.16 3.51 11.80
CA VAL A 73 -15.60 3.74 11.78
C VAL A 73 -15.98 5.00 11.00
N GLN A 74 -17.18 4.99 10.43
CA GLN A 74 -17.89 6.19 10.03
C GLN A 74 -18.85 6.55 11.16
N ILE A 75 -18.75 7.77 11.67
CA ILE A 75 -19.58 8.30 12.75
C ILE A 75 -20.75 9.04 12.13
N TYR A 76 -21.97 8.72 12.56
CA TYR A 76 -23.19 9.39 12.13
C TYR A 76 -23.90 9.99 13.34
N ARG A 77 -24.60 11.12 13.11
CA ARG A 77 -25.47 11.76 14.07
C ARG A 77 -26.89 11.77 13.57
N TRP A 78 -27.82 11.44 14.46
CA TRP A 78 -29.25 11.46 14.15
C TRP A 78 -29.81 12.88 14.20
N THR A 79 -30.45 13.32 13.11
CA THR A 79 -31.04 14.66 13.00
C THR A 79 -32.48 14.72 13.50
N GLY A 80 -33.10 13.59 13.85
CA GLY A 80 -34.53 13.44 14.10
C GLY A 80 -35.27 12.81 12.91
N THR A 81 -34.66 12.86 11.70
CA THR A 81 -35.24 12.32 10.46
C THR A 81 -34.27 11.40 9.70
N SER A 82 -32.98 11.63 9.81
CA SER A 82 -31.96 10.88 9.07
C SER A 82 -30.65 10.84 9.84
N TRP A 83 -29.83 9.83 9.53
CA TRP A 83 -28.42 9.78 9.94
C TRP A 83 -27.58 10.69 9.03
N GLN A 84 -26.97 11.70 9.61
CA GLN A 84 -26.02 12.57 8.92
C GLN A 84 -24.59 12.13 9.25
N LEU A 85 -23.76 11.99 8.21
CA LEU A 85 -22.33 11.68 8.42
C LEU A 85 -21.65 12.84 9.16
N TYR A 86 -21.06 12.55 10.31
CA TYR A 86 -20.17 13.46 11.02
C TYR A 86 -18.75 13.35 10.48
N GLY A 87 -18.25 12.14 10.26
CA GLY A 87 -16.96 11.88 9.67
C GLY A 87 -16.36 10.54 10.09
N PRO A 88 -15.20 10.22 9.54
CA PRO A 88 -14.45 9.02 9.90
C PRO A 88 -13.68 9.19 11.21
N ASP A 89 -13.43 8.06 11.87
CA ASP A 89 -12.38 7.87 12.86
C ASP A 89 -11.67 6.55 12.53
N ALA A 90 -10.47 6.65 11.96
CA ALA A 90 -9.77 5.48 11.45
C ALA A 90 -8.25 5.61 11.55
N VAL A 91 -7.58 4.48 11.68
CA VAL A 91 -6.13 4.36 11.53
C VAL A 91 -5.78 4.10 10.06
N LEU A 92 -4.61 4.61 9.64
CA LEU A 92 -4.02 4.40 8.33
C LEU A 92 -2.81 3.49 8.47
N SER A 93 -2.74 2.44 7.67
CA SER A 93 -1.61 1.51 7.60
C SER A 93 -1.00 1.47 6.21
N ALA A 94 0.30 1.21 6.15
CA ALA A 94 1.01 1.02 4.88
C ALA A 94 0.78 -0.37 4.26
N ASP A 95 0.24 -1.31 5.04
CA ASP A 95 -0.08 -2.68 4.62
C ASP A 95 -1.56 -3.00 4.85
N ALA A 96 -2.07 -3.95 4.07
CA ALA A 96 -3.47 -4.37 4.11
C ALA A 96 -3.85 -5.08 5.42
N GLU A 97 -2.88 -5.69 6.10
CA GLU A 97 -3.06 -6.40 7.36
C GLU A 97 -3.27 -5.44 8.54
N GLY A 98 -2.80 -4.18 8.42
CA GLY A 98 -2.93 -3.15 9.45
C GLY A 98 -1.80 -3.13 10.47
N ASN A 99 -0.67 -3.77 10.19
CA ASN A 99 0.47 -3.87 11.12
C ASN A 99 1.34 -2.60 11.14
N SER A 100 1.44 -1.91 10.01
CA SER A 100 2.33 -0.75 9.84
C SER A 100 1.54 0.55 9.89
N ILE A 101 1.11 0.97 11.08
CA ILE A 101 0.34 2.22 11.25
C ILE A 101 1.21 3.43 10.92
N VAL A 102 0.76 4.25 9.98
CA VAL A 102 1.46 5.43 9.44
C VAL A 102 0.72 6.74 9.71
N GLY A 103 -0.54 6.71 10.14
CA GLY A 103 -1.32 7.92 10.39
C GLY A 103 -2.75 7.65 10.81
N THR A 104 -3.59 8.70 10.72
CA THR A 104 -5.02 8.68 11.07
C THR A 104 -5.86 9.37 10.01
N HIS A 105 -7.16 9.04 10.00
CA HIS A 105 -8.16 9.69 9.18
C HIS A 105 -9.33 10.15 10.07
N SER A 106 -9.62 11.45 10.03
CA SER A 106 -10.55 12.13 10.95
C SER A 106 -11.58 12.98 10.19
N PRO A 107 -12.60 13.53 10.88
CA PRO A 107 -13.62 14.38 10.28
C PRO A 107 -13.06 15.57 9.49
N GLY A 108 -13.84 16.04 8.49
CA GLY A 108 -13.49 17.13 7.61
C GLY A 108 -12.62 16.72 6.42
N PRO A 109 -12.87 15.61 5.73
CA PRO A 109 -12.03 14.39 5.62
C PRO A 109 -10.55 14.75 5.66
N THR A 110 -9.95 14.53 6.82
CA THR A 110 -8.55 14.88 7.09
C THR A 110 -7.71 13.60 7.23
N TRP A 111 -6.57 13.55 6.56
CA TRP A 111 -5.54 12.53 6.73
C TRP A 111 -4.30 13.17 7.31
N GLU A 112 -3.75 12.56 8.35
CA GLU A 112 -2.55 13.05 9.04
C GLU A 112 -1.58 11.90 9.27
N THR A 113 -0.34 12.06 8.84
CA THR A 113 0.72 11.08 9.05
C THR A 113 1.40 11.27 10.40
N LYS A 114 2.12 10.25 10.87
CA LYS A 114 2.93 10.34 12.09
C LYS A 114 3.99 11.46 12.04
N SER A 115 4.42 11.88 10.84
CA SER A 115 5.34 13.01 10.66
C SER A 115 4.66 14.38 10.78
N GLY A 116 3.33 14.43 10.95
CA GLY A 116 2.56 15.66 11.02
C GLY A 116 2.18 16.26 9.66
N SER A 117 2.58 15.64 8.53
CA SER A 117 2.05 16.08 7.23
C SER A 117 0.57 15.73 7.10
N LYS A 118 -0.20 16.66 6.56
CA LYS A 118 -1.66 16.61 6.55
C LYS A 118 -2.23 16.91 5.18
N ALA A 119 -3.33 16.25 4.82
CA ALA A 119 -4.17 16.59 3.68
C ALA A 119 -5.62 16.72 4.15
N VAL A 120 -6.33 17.75 3.67
CA VAL A 120 -7.77 17.96 3.91
C VAL A 120 -8.47 17.92 2.57
N GLY A 121 -9.45 17.01 2.44
CA GLY A 121 -10.16 16.76 1.19
C GLY A 121 -11.47 17.50 1.05
N THR A 122 -11.86 17.74 -0.20
CA THR A 122 -13.21 18.16 -0.58
C THR A 122 -13.69 17.23 -1.69
N VAL A 123 -14.85 16.59 -1.49
CA VAL A 123 -15.39 15.62 -2.45
C VAL A 123 -15.72 16.31 -3.78
N ILE A 124 -15.20 15.75 -4.88
CA ILE A 124 -15.48 16.17 -6.26
C ILE A 124 -16.56 15.26 -6.86
N ASP A 125 -16.36 13.94 -6.78
CA ASP A 125 -17.25 12.96 -7.40
C ASP A 125 -17.41 11.71 -6.56
N ARG A 126 -18.48 10.94 -6.83
CA ARG A 126 -18.88 9.75 -6.10
C ARG A 126 -19.31 8.64 -7.04
N CYS A 127 -18.98 7.41 -6.67
CA CYS A 127 -19.42 6.23 -7.40
C CYS A 127 -19.82 5.11 -6.43
N THR A 128 -20.96 4.49 -6.67
CA THR A 128 -21.42 3.34 -5.87
C THR A 128 -21.02 2.03 -6.56
N VAL A 129 -20.10 1.31 -5.95
CA VAL A 129 -19.68 -0.04 -6.39
C VAL A 129 -20.43 -1.10 -5.59
N ASP A 130 -20.40 -0.98 -4.25
CA ASP A 130 -21.19 -1.83 -3.35
C ASP A 130 -22.29 -1.00 -2.69
N PRO A 131 -23.59 -1.37 -2.86
CA PRO A 131 -24.69 -0.66 -2.22
C PRO A 131 -24.69 -0.79 -0.68
N ASN A 132 -23.95 -1.73 -0.10
CA ASN A 132 -23.81 -1.93 1.33
C ASN A 132 -22.62 -1.21 1.95
N ALA A 133 -21.78 -0.58 1.14
CA ALA A 133 -20.60 0.17 1.58
C ALA A 133 -20.76 1.68 1.33
N VAL A 134 -19.94 2.48 1.99
CA VAL A 134 -19.79 3.90 1.63
C VAL A 134 -19.20 4.02 0.22
N GLN A 135 -19.63 5.05 -0.52
CA GLN A 135 -19.26 5.26 -1.92
C GLN A 135 -17.75 5.43 -2.09
N TRP A 136 -17.26 5.03 -3.25
CA TRP A 136 -15.95 5.45 -3.73
C TRP A 136 -15.97 6.94 -4.05
N LEU A 137 -14.87 7.64 -3.85
CA LEU A 137 -14.78 9.09 -4.01
C LEU A 137 -13.53 9.51 -4.76
N SER A 138 -13.64 10.59 -5.51
CA SER A 138 -12.53 11.48 -5.81
C SER A 138 -12.66 12.78 -5.00
N LEU A 139 -11.53 13.29 -4.51
CA LEU A 139 -11.47 14.50 -3.70
C LEU A 139 -10.32 15.39 -4.19
N SER A 140 -10.59 16.71 -4.28
CA SER A 140 -9.48 17.67 -4.25
C SER A 140 -8.93 17.75 -2.84
N ALA A 141 -7.66 18.10 -2.70
CA ALA A 141 -7.03 18.20 -1.39
C ALA A 141 -6.16 19.44 -1.25
N LYS A 142 -6.13 19.97 -0.02
CA LYS A 142 -5.16 20.96 0.43
C LYS A 142 -4.23 20.30 1.44
N SER A 143 -2.93 20.36 1.18
CA SER A 143 -1.91 19.77 2.05
C SER A 143 -1.19 20.81 2.88
N SER A 144 -0.66 20.40 4.04
CA SER A 144 0.14 21.21 4.94
C SER A 144 1.16 20.34 5.68
N GLY A 145 2.19 20.99 6.23
CA GLY A 145 3.29 20.32 6.92
C GLY A 145 4.27 19.63 5.97
N SER A 146 5.40 19.18 6.51
CA SER A 146 6.45 18.48 5.77
C SER A 146 6.26 16.99 5.89
N GLY A 147 6.39 16.25 4.77
CA GLY A 147 6.29 14.79 4.75
C GLY A 147 5.60 14.27 3.48
N VAL A 148 5.17 13.01 3.51
CA VAL A 148 4.67 12.31 2.33
C VAL A 148 3.40 12.95 1.75
N LEU A 149 2.57 13.61 2.57
CA LEU A 149 1.36 14.31 2.11
C LEU A 149 1.62 15.75 1.63
N SER A 150 2.84 16.26 1.74
CA SER A 150 3.19 17.59 1.25
C SER A 150 2.97 17.68 -0.27
N GLY A 151 2.28 18.72 -0.73
CA GLY A 151 1.96 18.94 -2.16
C GLY A 151 0.86 18.04 -2.71
N VAL A 152 0.19 17.22 -1.91
CA VAL A 152 -0.98 16.44 -2.35
C VAL A 152 -2.12 17.38 -2.72
N THR A 153 -2.67 17.18 -3.93
CA THR A 153 -3.78 17.95 -4.48
C THR A 153 -5.01 17.11 -4.80
N PHE A 154 -4.85 15.79 -4.88
CA PHE A 154 -5.95 14.88 -5.23
C PHE A 154 -5.86 13.58 -4.42
N VAL A 155 -7.03 13.06 -4.03
CA VAL A 155 -7.16 11.82 -3.26
C VAL A 155 -8.28 10.97 -3.85
N GLN A 156 -8.05 9.66 -3.94
CA GLN A 156 -9.10 8.68 -4.22
C GLN A 156 -9.39 7.86 -2.97
N ARG A 157 -10.66 7.60 -2.69
CA ARG A 157 -11.13 6.57 -1.78
C ARG A 157 -11.77 5.46 -2.60
N VAL A 158 -11.24 4.26 -2.52
CA VAL A 158 -11.72 3.08 -3.26
C VAL A 158 -11.75 1.84 -2.35
N ASN A 159 -12.20 0.72 -2.87
CA ASN A 159 -12.22 -0.59 -2.19
C ASN A 159 -12.86 -0.51 -0.80
N THR A 160 -13.97 0.24 -0.72
CA THR A 160 -14.70 0.45 0.53
C THR A 160 -15.49 -0.79 0.94
N VAL A 161 -15.46 -1.09 2.23
CA VAL A 161 -16.29 -2.13 2.84
C VAL A 161 -17.02 -1.54 4.05
N GLY A 162 -18.33 -1.71 4.12
CA GLY A 162 -19.16 -1.22 5.23
C GLY A 162 -19.22 0.30 5.33
N GLY A 163 -19.38 0.82 6.53
CA GLY A 163 -19.42 2.25 6.84
C GLY A 163 -20.72 2.97 6.50
N LYS A 164 -21.71 2.31 5.88
CA LYS A 164 -22.98 2.91 5.50
C LYS A 164 -23.86 3.12 6.72
N ALA A 165 -24.56 4.26 6.77
CA ALA A 165 -25.52 4.55 7.83
C ALA A 165 -26.59 3.43 7.95
N PRO A 166 -27.05 3.10 9.17
CA PRO A 166 -28.14 2.15 9.35
C PRO A 166 -29.42 2.61 8.65
N SER A 167 -30.23 1.64 8.22
CA SER A 167 -31.57 1.91 7.68
C SER A 167 -32.59 2.22 8.77
N THR A 168 -32.35 1.76 10.00
CA THR A 168 -33.20 2.08 11.15
C THR A 168 -32.88 3.47 11.67
N GLY A 169 -33.92 4.25 11.99
CA GLY A 169 -33.75 5.58 12.58
C GLY A 169 -33.15 5.53 14.00
N GLY A 170 -32.60 6.67 14.42
CA GLY A 170 -32.23 6.89 15.82
C GLY A 170 -33.47 7.23 16.68
N THR A 171 -33.31 7.21 17.99
CA THR A 171 -34.38 7.46 18.97
C THR A 171 -34.38 8.88 19.52
N VAL A 172 -33.20 9.53 19.55
CA VAL A 172 -33.00 10.87 20.13
C VAL A 172 -32.16 11.71 19.18
N ILE A 173 -32.55 12.96 18.94
CA ILE A 173 -31.75 13.93 18.17
C ILE A 173 -30.37 14.10 18.80
N GLY A 174 -29.34 14.07 17.96
CA GLY A 174 -27.95 14.10 18.40
C GLY A 174 -27.36 12.74 18.81
N GLN A 175 -28.16 11.66 18.81
CA GLN A 175 -27.65 10.30 19.00
C GLN A 175 -26.55 10.02 17.98
N GLU A 176 -25.44 9.46 18.45
CA GLU A 176 -24.33 9.03 17.58
C GLU A 176 -24.32 7.51 17.40
N ILE A 177 -23.87 7.09 16.23
CA ILE A 177 -23.56 5.69 15.94
C ILE A 177 -22.27 5.60 15.14
N SER A 178 -21.46 4.61 15.48
CA SER A 178 -20.22 4.28 14.77
C SER A 178 -20.40 3.02 13.95
N VAL A 179 -20.18 3.10 12.65
CA VAL A 179 -20.33 1.98 11.71
C VAL A 179 -18.98 1.60 11.17
N SER A 180 -18.56 0.35 11.41
CA SER A 180 -17.26 -0.16 10.97
C SER A 180 -17.10 -0.04 9.46
N TYR A 181 -15.92 0.43 9.02
CA TYR A 181 -15.55 0.49 7.62
C TYR A 181 -14.07 0.25 7.40
N SER A 182 -13.74 -0.13 6.17
CA SER A 182 -12.39 -0.06 5.62
C SER A 182 -12.42 0.57 4.23
N ALA A 183 -11.28 1.10 3.81
CA ALA A 183 -11.09 1.69 2.50
C ALA A 183 -9.60 1.73 2.14
N GLU A 184 -9.31 1.94 0.86
CA GLU A 184 -7.97 2.31 0.39
C GLU A 184 -7.97 3.77 -0.04
N TYR A 185 -6.87 4.46 0.25
CA TYR A 185 -6.66 5.86 -0.14
C TYR A 185 -5.39 5.99 -0.96
N PHE A 186 -5.53 6.63 -2.12
CA PHE A 186 -4.45 6.94 -3.05
C PHE A 186 -4.30 8.45 -3.13
N PHE A 187 -3.08 8.95 -2.88
CA PHE A 187 -2.78 10.38 -2.81
C PHE A 187 -1.87 10.79 -3.95
N TYR A 188 -2.22 11.89 -4.65
CA TYR A 188 -1.55 12.36 -5.85
C TYR A 188 -1.13 13.83 -5.74
N ARG A 189 -0.03 14.14 -6.45
CA ARG A 189 0.45 15.50 -6.71
C ARG A 189 0.27 15.85 -8.15
#